data_fe3cdc8404e24430c11b5a43fa6b7383
#
_entry.id   fe3cdc8404e24430c11b5a43fa6b7383
#
_cell.length_a   1.000
_cell.length_b   1.000
_cell.length_c   1.000
_cell.angle_alpha   90.00
_cell.angle_beta   90.00
_cell.angle_gamma   90.00
#
_symmetry.space_group_name_H-M   'P 1'
#
loop_
_entity.id
_entity.type
_entity.pdbx_description
1 polymer ?
#
loop_
_entity_poly.entity_id
_entity_poly.type
_entity_poly.pdbx_seq_one_letter_code
_entity_poly.pdbx_strand_id
1 'polypeptide(L)'
;WRTRAERFDELVVDAAQDLARRWPPVDQIQFAVEEVPPSDPAPWERSVVLGRGFTAEPRAGLPARVVIYRRPVASRATNDAELADLVHRVVVEQVALMLGRRPEEIDPGSAP
;
A
#
# COMPACT_ATOMS: atom_id res chain seq x y z
N TRP A 1 -17.39 17.01 -1.22
CA TRP A 1 -17.76 16.08 -2.29
C TRP A 1 -16.52 15.56 -2.99
N ARG A 2 -16.35 14.26 -3.03
CA ARG A 2 -15.10 13.65 -3.50
C ARG A 2 -15.35 12.63 -4.58
N THR A 3 -14.41 12.54 -5.54
CA THR A 3 -14.41 11.46 -6.52
C THR A 3 -13.97 10.16 -5.84
N ARG A 4 -14.22 9.04 -6.50
CA ARG A 4 -13.74 7.73 -6.04
C ARG A 4 -12.22 7.68 -5.95
N ALA A 5 -11.52 8.30 -6.90
CA ALA A 5 -10.06 8.35 -6.90
C ALA A 5 -9.55 9.17 -5.72
N GLU A 6 -10.15 10.31 -5.44
CA GLU A 6 -9.77 11.14 -4.29
C GLU A 6 -10.03 10.40 -2.97
N ARG A 7 -11.15 9.71 -2.87
CA ARG A 7 -11.46 8.91 -1.69
C ARG A 7 -10.45 7.79 -1.49
N PHE A 8 -10.04 7.13 -2.58
CA PHE A 8 -9.02 6.08 -2.52
C PHE A 8 -7.70 6.64 -2.03
N ASP A 9 -7.26 7.78 -2.57
CA ASP A 9 -6.01 8.44 -2.15
C ASP A 9 -6.02 8.75 -0.66
N GLU A 10 -7.14 9.23 -0.14
CA GLU A 10 -7.27 9.52 1.29
C GLU A 10 -7.16 8.26 2.14
N LEU A 11 -7.74 7.15 1.69
CA LEU A 11 -7.63 5.89 2.42
C LEU A 11 -6.18 5.43 2.52
N VAL A 12 -5.39 5.61 1.45
CA VAL A 12 -3.96 5.27 1.47
C VAL A 12 -3.22 6.18 2.46
N VAL A 13 -3.46 7.50 2.40
CA VAL A 13 -2.82 8.44 3.31
C VAL A 13 -3.18 8.14 4.76
N ASP A 14 -4.45 7.87 5.05
CA ASP A 14 -4.91 7.55 6.40
C ASP A 14 -4.24 6.29 6.94
N ALA A 15 -4.13 5.25 6.10
CA ALA A 15 -3.46 4.01 6.49
C ALA A 15 -1.98 4.25 6.79
N ALA A 16 -1.30 5.00 5.92
CA ALA A 16 0.12 5.31 6.10
C ALA A 16 0.36 6.13 7.38
N GLN A 17 -0.47 7.13 7.63
CA GLN A 17 -0.34 7.97 8.83
C GLN A 17 -0.61 7.16 10.11
N ASP A 18 -1.58 6.26 10.06
CA ASP A 18 -1.89 5.39 11.19
C ASP A 18 -0.70 4.50 11.56
N LEU A 19 -0.06 3.91 10.56
CA LEU A 19 1.11 3.07 10.79
C LEU A 19 2.31 3.88 11.27
N ALA A 20 2.52 5.08 10.74
CA ALA A 20 3.64 5.93 11.10
C ALA A 20 3.64 6.29 12.59
N ARG A 21 2.48 6.36 13.22
CA ARG A 21 2.39 6.62 14.66
C ARG A 21 3.03 5.53 15.49
N ARG A 22 2.96 4.28 15.05
CA ARG A 22 3.54 3.13 15.75
C ARG A 22 4.91 2.73 15.22
N TRP A 23 5.16 3.04 13.95
CA TRP A 23 6.38 2.67 13.24
C TRP A 23 6.97 3.91 12.59
N PRO A 24 7.75 4.71 13.34
CA PRO A 24 8.33 5.96 12.79
C PRO A 24 9.06 5.83 11.46
N PRO A 25 9.74 4.71 11.13
CA PRO A 25 10.37 4.57 9.81
C PRO A 25 9.41 4.69 8.65
N VAL A 26 8.11 4.50 8.84
CA VAL A 26 7.10 4.65 7.79
C VAL A 26 7.06 6.07 7.24
N ASP A 27 7.41 7.07 8.05
CA ASP A 27 7.48 8.48 7.60
C ASP A 27 8.52 8.69 6.50
N GLN A 28 9.48 7.79 6.37
CA GLN A 28 10.52 7.87 5.34
C GLN A 28 10.10 7.21 4.03
N ILE A 29 8.94 6.58 4.00
CA ILE A 29 8.41 5.90 2.82
C ILE A 29 7.45 6.83 2.11
N GLN A 30 7.64 7.02 0.80
CA GLN A 30 6.68 7.73 -0.03
C GLN A 30 5.58 6.76 -0.47
N PHE A 31 4.34 7.21 -0.41
CA PHE A 31 3.19 6.43 -0.86
C PHE A 31 2.61 7.09 -2.10
N ALA A 32 2.34 6.27 -3.11
CA ALA A 32 1.75 6.72 -4.36
C ALA A 32 0.61 5.79 -4.76
N VAL A 33 -0.32 6.32 -5.51
CA VAL A 33 -1.44 5.56 -6.08
C VAL A 33 -1.33 5.64 -7.59
N GLU A 34 -1.37 4.48 -8.24
CA GLU A 34 -1.46 4.39 -9.69
C GLU A 34 -2.71 3.61 -10.05
N GLU A 35 -3.20 3.77 -11.27
CA GLU A 35 -4.45 3.13 -11.69
C GLU A 35 -4.29 1.62 -11.81
N VAL A 36 -3.26 1.16 -12.52
CA VAL A 36 -3.01 -0.26 -12.79
C VAL A 36 -1.50 -0.51 -12.74
N PRO A 37 -1.09 -1.76 -12.43
CA PRO A 37 0.32 -2.11 -12.53
C PRO A 37 0.79 -2.07 -13.99
N PRO A 38 2.11 -2.01 -14.21
CA PRO A 38 2.66 -2.09 -15.58
C PRO A 38 2.15 -3.34 -16.29
N SER A 39 2.03 -3.24 -17.60
CA SER A 39 1.43 -4.29 -18.44
C SER A 39 2.26 -5.57 -18.54
N ASP A 40 3.53 -5.53 -18.15
CA ASP A 40 4.41 -6.70 -18.20
C ASP A 40 4.66 -7.23 -16.78
N PRO A 41 3.76 -8.09 -16.26
CA PRO A 41 4.00 -8.70 -14.95
C PRO A 41 5.21 -9.62 -15.02
N ALA A 42 5.96 -9.73 -13.91
CA ALA A 42 7.07 -10.66 -13.84
C ALA A 42 6.54 -12.10 -14.03
N PRO A 43 7.34 -13.00 -14.67
CA PRO A 43 6.88 -14.37 -14.94
C PRO A 43 6.44 -15.15 -13.71
N TRP A 44 6.94 -14.78 -12.53
CA TRP A 44 6.56 -15.43 -11.26
C TRP A 44 5.27 -14.86 -10.65
N GLU A 45 4.73 -13.79 -11.20
CA GLU A 45 3.49 -13.19 -10.69
C GLU A 45 2.30 -13.93 -11.27
N ARG A 46 1.68 -14.77 -10.42
CA ARG A 46 0.51 -15.56 -10.81
C ARG A 46 -0.80 -14.96 -10.35
N SER A 47 -0.73 -13.94 -9.50
CA SER A 47 -1.91 -13.27 -8.97
C SER A 47 -1.89 -11.81 -9.36
N VAL A 48 -3.04 -11.15 -9.25
CA VAL A 48 -3.14 -9.73 -9.55
C VAL A 48 -2.35 -8.96 -8.49
N VAL A 49 -1.50 -8.05 -8.95
CA VAL A 49 -0.67 -7.23 -8.09
C VAL A 49 -1.51 -6.08 -7.54
N LEU A 50 -1.60 -5.97 -6.23
CA LEU A 50 -2.34 -4.90 -5.55
C LEU A 50 -1.46 -3.74 -5.13
N GLY A 51 -0.17 -3.98 -4.95
CA GLY A 51 0.80 -2.96 -4.59
C GLY A 51 2.22 -3.44 -4.84
N ARG A 52 3.16 -2.50 -4.81
CA ARG A 52 4.60 -2.79 -4.95
C ARG A 52 5.41 -1.87 -4.05
N GLY A 53 6.52 -2.39 -3.56
CA GLY A 53 7.49 -1.61 -2.80
C GLY A 53 8.79 -1.46 -3.59
N PHE A 54 9.41 -0.29 -3.43
CA PHE A 54 10.72 0.02 -4.03
C PHE A 54 11.63 0.51 -2.92
N THR A 55 12.79 -0.14 -2.78
CA THR A 55 13.75 0.23 -1.75
C THR A 55 14.36 1.59 -2.04
N ALA A 56 14.83 2.27 -0.97
CA ALA A 56 15.51 3.54 -1.12
C ALA A 56 16.82 3.37 -1.91
N GLU A 57 17.14 4.40 -2.69
CA GLU A 57 18.41 4.50 -3.40
C GLU A 57 19.09 5.80 -2.97
N PRO A 58 19.78 5.80 -1.81
CA PRO A 58 20.35 7.05 -1.27
C PRO A 58 21.31 7.76 -2.21
N ARG A 59 22.08 6.99 -3.00
CA ARG A 59 23.04 7.57 -3.95
C ARG A 59 22.34 8.37 -5.05
N ALA A 60 21.12 7.99 -5.40
CA ALA A 60 20.32 8.70 -6.39
C ALA A 60 19.38 9.72 -5.74
N GLY A 61 19.42 9.87 -4.42
CA GLY A 61 18.51 10.75 -3.69
C GLY A 61 17.08 10.28 -3.68
N LEU A 62 16.84 8.98 -3.90
CA LEU A 62 15.49 8.42 -3.97
C LEU A 62 15.11 7.75 -2.65
N PRO A 63 13.98 8.15 -2.03
CA PRO A 63 13.48 7.48 -0.84
C PRO A 63 12.83 6.14 -1.20
N ALA A 64 12.59 5.31 -0.19
CA ALA A 64 11.75 4.13 -0.34
C ALA A 64 10.34 4.55 -0.77
N ARG A 65 9.69 3.74 -1.56
CA ARG A 65 8.36 4.07 -2.10
C ARG A 65 7.47 2.84 -2.12
N VAL A 66 6.21 3.05 -1.79
CA VAL A 66 5.15 2.05 -1.92
C VAL A 66 4.11 2.60 -2.89
N VAL A 67 3.74 1.78 -3.88
CA VAL A 67 2.71 2.11 -4.86
C VAL A 67 1.54 1.18 -4.64
N ILE A 68 0.34 1.73 -4.55
CA ILE A 68 -0.90 0.98 -4.42
C ILE A 68 -1.68 1.14 -5.74
N TYR A 69 -2.19 0.05 -6.28
CA TYR A 69 -2.90 0.07 -7.56
C TYR A 69 -4.40 0.13 -7.35
N ARG A 70 -4.98 1.28 -7.70
CA ARG A 70 -6.38 1.59 -7.37
C ARG A 70 -7.38 0.60 -7.96
N ARG A 71 -7.29 0.33 -9.26
CA ARG A 71 -8.30 -0.51 -9.92
C ARG A 71 -8.33 -1.94 -9.41
N PRO A 72 -7.18 -2.64 -9.31
CA PRO A 72 -7.19 -3.99 -8.75
C PRO A 72 -7.70 -4.04 -7.31
N VAL A 73 -7.35 -3.08 -6.48
CA VAL A 73 -7.82 -3.04 -5.10
C VAL A 73 -9.33 -2.75 -5.06
N ALA A 74 -9.76 -1.70 -5.76
CA ALA A 74 -11.17 -1.30 -5.74
C ALA A 74 -12.10 -2.40 -6.27
N SER A 75 -11.64 -3.16 -7.26
CA SER A 75 -12.46 -4.23 -7.84
C SER A 75 -12.75 -5.38 -6.87
N ARG A 76 -11.99 -5.48 -5.78
CA ARG A 76 -12.16 -6.54 -4.78
C ARG A 76 -13.02 -6.14 -3.60
N ALA A 77 -13.45 -4.88 -3.55
CA ALA A 77 -14.32 -4.39 -2.49
C ALA A 77 -15.72 -4.15 -3.03
N THR A 78 -16.74 -4.49 -2.24
CA THR A 78 -18.14 -4.32 -2.64
C THR A 78 -18.76 -3.07 -2.06
N ASN A 79 -18.14 -2.46 -1.05
CA ASN A 79 -18.61 -1.23 -0.42
C ASN A 79 -17.45 -0.45 0.19
N ASP A 80 -17.74 0.75 0.68
CA ASP A 80 -16.70 1.63 1.22
C ASP A 80 -15.99 1.07 2.45
N ALA A 81 -16.70 0.37 3.32
CA ALA A 81 -16.09 -0.23 4.51
C ALA A 81 -15.09 -1.32 4.12
N GLU A 82 -15.46 -2.18 3.17
CA GLU A 82 -14.54 -3.19 2.66
C GLU A 82 -13.35 -2.57 1.95
N LEU A 83 -13.58 -1.49 1.21
CA LEU A 83 -12.50 -0.80 0.52
C LEU A 83 -11.48 -0.23 1.51
N ALA A 84 -11.96 0.41 2.57
CA ALA A 84 -11.07 0.95 3.60
C ALA A 84 -10.23 -0.16 4.26
N ASP A 85 -10.87 -1.28 4.60
CA ASP A 85 -10.18 -2.43 5.20
C ASP A 85 -9.15 -3.02 4.25
N LEU A 86 -9.49 -3.15 2.97
CA LEU A 86 -8.60 -3.74 1.99
C LEU A 86 -7.40 -2.82 1.71
N VAL A 87 -7.63 -1.51 1.56
CA VAL A 87 -6.54 -0.54 1.39
C VAL A 87 -5.59 -0.62 2.58
N HIS A 88 -6.13 -0.62 3.80
CA HIS A 88 -5.32 -0.71 5.01
C HIS A 88 -4.46 -1.98 5.00
N ARG A 89 -5.06 -3.12 4.65
CA ARG A 89 -4.35 -4.40 4.59
C ARG A 89 -3.22 -4.39 3.55
N VAL A 90 -3.48 -3.84 2.36
CA VAL A 90 -2.46 -3.78 1.31
C VAL A 90 -1.30 -2.88 1.75
N VAL A 91 -1.60 -1.74 2.36
CA VAL A 91 -0.56 -0.84 2.89
C VAL A 91 0.27 -1.55 3.95
N VAL A 92 -0.38 -2.25 4.89
CA VAL A 92 0.33 -3.02 5.93
C VAL A 92 1.25 -4.07 5.32
N GLU A 93 0.77 -4.82 4.32
CA GLU A 93 1.58 -5.84 3.66
C GLU A 93 2.81 -5.24 2.99
N GLN A 94 2.66 -4.12 2.28
CA GLN A 94 3.80 -3.48 1.62
C GLN A 94 4.79 -2.89 2.62
N VAL A 95 4.31 -2.25 3.67
CA VAL A 95 5.18 -1.73 4.74
C VAL A 95 5.94 -2.87 5.41
N ALA A 96 5.27 -3.99 5.68
CA ALA A 96 5.90 -5.16 6.28
C ALA A 96 7.05 -5.67 5.41
N LEU A 97 6.83 -5.78 4.12
CA LEU A 97 7.88 -6.18 3.18
C LEU A 97 9.06 -5.20 3.21
N MET A 98 8.78 -3.89 3.23
CA MET A 98 9.83 -2.86 3.25
C MET A 98 10.65 -2.89 4.54
N LEU A 99 10.03 -3.22 5.66
CA LEU A 99 10.69 -3.24 6.96
C LEU A 99 11.24 -4.62 7.35
N GLY A 100 11.06 -5.63 6.48
CA GLY A 100 11.50 -6.98 6.77
C GLY A 100 10.76 -7.60 7.92
N ARG A 101 9.47 -7.31 8.07
CA ARG A 101 8.61 -7.77 9.15
C ARG A 101 7.42 -8.51 8.62
N ARG A 102 6.74 -9.26 9.49
CA ARG A 102 5.47 -9.88 9.13
C ARG A 102 4.34 -8.87 9.27
N PRO A 103 3.27 -8.98 8.47
CA PRO A 103 2.14 -8.05 8.58
C PRO A 103 1.56 -7.95 9.98
N GLU A 104 1.45 -9.08 10.69
CA GLU A 104 0.90 -9.08 12.06
C GLU A 104 1.81 -8.39 13.08
N GLU A 105 3.10 -8.23 12.78
CA GLU A 105 3.98 -7.43 13.63
C GLU A 105 3.73 -5.94 13.42
N ILE A 106 3.44 -5.55 12.18
CA ILE A 106 3.17 -4.15 11.82
C ILE A 106 1.82 -3.71 12.36
N ASP A 107 0.81 -4.56 12.17
CA ASP A 107 -0.54 -4.28 12.65
C ASP A 107 -1.20 -5.58 13.13
N PRO A 108 -1.21 -5.84 14.44
CA PRO A 108 -1.82 -7.04 14.99
C PRO A 108 -3.30 -7.21 14.61
N GLY A 109 -4.02 -6.11 14.35
CA GLY A 109 -5.41 -6.15 13.93
C GLY A 109 -5.60 -6.63 12.49
N SER A 110 -4.52 -6.73 11.70
CA SER A 110 -4.55 -7.23 10.33
C SER A 110 -4.37 -8.75 10.25
N ALA A 111 -4.08 -9.41 11.36
CA ALA A 111 -3.89 -10.86 11.37
C ALA A 111 -5.18 -11.56 10.94
N PRO A 112 -5.08 -12.61 10.10
CA PRO A 112 -6.27 -13.36 9.68
C PRO A 112 -6.91 -14.10 10.84
#